data_7e8391faffeadd7d0f1a323812ca89c0
#
_entry.id   7e8391faffeadd7d0f1a323812ca89c0
#
_cell.length_a   1.000
_cell.length_b   1.000
_cell.length_c   1.000
_cell.angle_alpha   90.00
_cell.angle_beta   90.00
_cell.angle_gamma   90.00
#
_symmetry.space_group_name_H-M   'P 1'
#
loop_
_entity.id
_entity.type
_entity.pdbx_description
1 polymer ?
#
loop_
_entity_poly.entity_id
_entity_poly.type
_entity_poly.pdbx_seq_one_letter_code
_entity_poly.pdbx_strand_id
1 'polypeptide(L)'
;MYACAADALQHPYDLYAHGCMRLNSGDRALLRPALPQDGPLALRFMHGLSPRTHWRRFHGRLPALGMVALASTDSMAHPPHQALVAVVREAGQERIVGDARFVRDSGGREAEFAIVVCDSMRRQGLGRALLLGLQQQAAESGVRWLRGDVHLDNPPMLALMLSLGFRPARCDEAAGLMVFEQRLLAPDA
;
A
#
# COMPACT_ATOMS: atom_id res chain seq x y z
N MET A 1 -7.48 22.60 1.70
CA MET A 1 -7.64 22.70 0.23
C MET A 1 -6.28 22.43 -0.37
N TYR A 2 -5.99 21.17 -0.71
CA TYR A 2 -4.71 20.82 -1.35
C TYR A 2 -4.85 21.07 -2.84
N ALA A 3 -4.16 22.08 -3.33
CA ALA A 3 -4.06 22.37 -4.75
C ALA A 3 -3.25 21.26 -5.42
N CYS A 4 -3.75 20.75 -6.54
CA CYS A 4 -3.03 19.82 -7.40
C CYS A 4 -1.91 20.63 -8.09
N ALA A 5 -0.73 20.70 -7.47
CA ALA A 5 0.43 21.33 -8.07
C ALA A 5 1.01 20.36 -9.14
N ALA A 6 0.75 20.67 -10.40
CA ALA A 6 1.18 19.88 -11.55
C ALA A 6 2.57 20.26 -12.08
N ASP A 7 3.31 21.14 -11.40
CA ASP A 7 4.50 21.79 -11.98
C ASP A 7 5.74 21.78 -11.07
N ALA A 8 6.19 20.60 -10.62
CA ALA A 8 7.58 20.47 -10.15
C ALA A 8 7.97 18.99 -10.03
N LEU A 9 8.04 18.29 -11.15
CA LEU A 9 8.48 16.90 -11.16
C LEU A 9 9.95 16.83 -11.51
N GLN A 10 10.84 16.69 -10.53
CA GLN A 10 12.27 16.43 -10.74
C GLN A 10 12.62 14.93 -10.74
N HIS A 11 11.69 14.03 -10.37
CA HIS A 11 11.92 12.58 -10.37
C HIS A 11 10.68 11.78 -10.80
N PRO A 12 10.83 10.63 -11.53
CA PRO A 12 9.69 9.77 -11.88
C PRO A 12 8.90 9.23 -10.68
N TYR A 13 9.46 9.29 -9.47
CA TYR A 13 8.86 8.85 -8.22
C TYR A 13 8.05 9.94 -7.49
N ASP A 14 8.25 11.23 -7.77
CA ASP A 14 7.55 12.34 -7.11
C ASP A 14 6.04 12.32 -7.34
N LEU A 15 5.59 11.67 -8.41
CA LEU A 15 4.18 11.46 -8.75
C LEU A 15 3.44 10.51 -7.80
N TYR A 16 4.16 9.67 -7.06
CA TYR A 16 3.57 8.54 -6.36
C TYR A 16 3.52 8.68 -4.84
N ALA A 17 4.33 9.54 -4.26
CA ALA A 17 4.39 9.69 -2.79
C ALA A 17 3.32 10.61 -2.21
N HIS A 18 2.93 11.66 -2.97
CA HIS A 18 1.90 12.65 -2.57
C HIS A 18 1.28 13.27 -3.82
N GLY A 19 0.53 12.50 -4.60
CA GLY A 19 0.09 13.00 -5.90
C GLY A 19 -1.32 12.58 -6.31
N CYS A 20 -1.90 13.38 -7.18
CA CYS A 20 -3.15 13.07 -7.85
C CYS A 20 -2.84 12.21 -9.08
N MET A 21 -3.28 10.96 -9.11
CA MET A 21 -3.16 10.11 -10.27
C MET A 21 -4.48 10.06 -11.06
N ARG A 22 -4.37 9.93 -12.37
CA ARG A 22 -5.51 9.64 -13.23
C ARG A 22 -5.69 8.14 -13.33
N LEU A 23 -6.90 7.67 -13.05
CA LEU A 23 -7.28 6.27 -13.19
C LEU A 23 -7.55 5.94 -14.67
N ASN A 24 -7.51 4.65 -15.02
CA ASN A 24 -7.87 4.21 -16.37
C ASN A 24 -9.34 4.51 -16.73
N SER A 25 -10.22 4.65 -15.72
CA SER A 25 -11.60 5.12 -15.89
C SER A 25 -11.71 6.61 -16.28
N GLY A 26 -10.64 7.39 -16.13
CA GLY A 26 -10.63 8.85 -16.30
C GLY A 26 -10.80 9.64 -15.01
N ASP A 27 -11.25 9.00 -13.94
CA ASP A 27 -11.36 9.60 -12.61
C ASP A 27 -10.00 9.91 -12.00
N ARG A 28 -10.00 10.62 -10.87
CA ARG A 28 -8.79 10.97 -10.14
C ARG A 28 -8.77 10.31 -8.76
N ALA A 29 -7.62 9.78 -8.38
CA ALA A 29 -7.35 9.33 -7.03
C ALA A 29 -6.19 10.15 -6.44
N LEU A 30 -6.33 10.55 -5.17
CA LEU A 30 -5.27 11.17 -4.40
C LEU A 30 -4.54 10.10 -3.60
N LEU A 31 -3.22 10.00 -3.78
CA LEU A 31 -2.35 9.21 -2.92
C LEU A 31 -1.78 10.12 -1.84
N ARG A 32 -1.95 9.76 -0.58
CA ARG A 32 -1.45 10.53 0.56
C ARG A 32 -1.15 9.62 1.76
N PRO A 33 -0.31 10.05 2.70
CA PRO A 33 -0.19 9.37 3.97
C PRO A 33 -1.55 9.21 4.64
N ALA A 34 -1.74 8.10 5.33
CA ALA A 34 -2.90 7.92 6.16
C ALA A 34 -2.86 8.89 7.35
N LEU A 35 -4.01 9.46 7.69
CA LEU A 35 -4.15 10.46 8.73
C LEU A 35 -4.94 9.89 9.92
N PRO A 36 -4.73 10.41 11.15
CA PRO A 36 -5.48 9.96 12.32
C PRO A 36 -7.00 9.99 12.12
N GLN A 37 -7.53 10.99 11.42
CA GLN A 37 -8.96 11.12 11.15
C GLN A 37 -9.51 10.13 10.12
N ASP A 38 -8.66 9.35 9.44
CA ASP A 38 -9.09 8.36 8.44
C ASP A 38 -9.74 7.10 9.06
N GLY A 39 -9.71 6.93 10.37
CA GLY A 39 -10.25 5.76 11.05
C GLY A 39 -11.64 5.33 10.56
N PRO A 40 -12.65 6.21 10.53
CA PRO A 40 -13.98 5.88 10.01
C PRO A 40 -13.99 5.51 8.52
N LEU A 41 -13.13 6.14 7.70
CA LEU A 41 -12.98 5.83 6.28
C LEU A 41 -12.33 4.46 6.08
N ALA A 42 -11.30 4.16 6.86
CA ALA A 42 -10.60 2.88 6.84
C ALA A 42 -11.51 1.72 7.25
N LEU A 43 -12.35 1.90 8.27
CA LEU A 43 -13.33 0.89 8.66
C LEU A 43 -14.33 0.62 7.54
N ARG A 44 -14.90 1.66 6.93
CA ARG A 44 -15.80 1.50 5.77
C ARG A 44 -15.14 0.82 4.61
N PHE A 45 -13.89 1.18 4.31
CA PHE A 45 -13.10 0.56 3.27
C PHE A 45 -12.93 -0.94 3.52
N MET A 46 -12.55 -1.33 4.74
CA MET A 46 -12.36 -2.72 5.12
C MET A 46 -13.67 -3.53 5.02
N HIS A 47 -14.77 -2.99 5.53
CA HIS A 47 -16.07 -3.67 5.45
C HIS A 47 -16.58 -3.83 4.00
N GLY A 48 -16.15 -2.96 3.10
CA GLY A 48 -16.50 -3.02 1.68
C GLY A 48 -15.69 -4.00 0.84
N LEU A 49 -14.66 -4.64 1.40
CA LEU A 49 -13.85 -5.62 0.69
C LEU A 49 -14.58 -6.97 0.59
N SER A 50 -14.42 -7.67 -0.55
CA SER A 50 -14.94 -9.03 -0.69
C SER A 50 -14.23 -10.01 0.26
N PRO A 51 -14.89 -11.13 0.63
CA PRO A 51 -14.28 -12.18 1.46
C PRO A 51 -12.94 -12.68 0.89
N ARG A 52 -12.83 -12.80 -0.44
CA ARG A 52 -11.61 -13.21 -1.12
C ARG A 52 -10.49 -12.19 -0.94
N THR A 53 -10.81 -10.89 -1.00
CA THR A 53 -9.85 -9.80 -0.80
C THR A 53 -9.39 -9.75 0.64
N HIS A 54 -10.29 -9.91 1.58
CA HIS A 54 -9.96 -10.06 2.99
C HIS A 54 -9.01 -11.24 3.23
N TRP A 55 -9.35 -12.41 2.70
CA TRP A 55 -8.54 -13.60 2.88
C TRP A 55 -7.12 -13.41 2.33
N ARG A 56 -6.99 -12.87 1.12
CA ARG A 56 -5.70 -12.58 0.50
C ARG A 56 -4.89 -11.53 1.23
N ARG A 57 -5.55 -10.58 1.91
CA ARG A 57 -4.86 -9.50 2.65
C ARG A 57 -4.37 -9.97 4.02
N PHE A 58 -5.09 -10.86 4.68
CA PHE A 58 -4.83 -11.28 6.05
C PHE A 58 -4.34 -12.72 6.19
N HIS A 59 -4.17 -13.44 5.08
CA HIS A 59 -3.70 -14.83 5.03
C HIS A 59 -4.48 -15.76 5.97
N GLY A 60 -5.80 -15.56 6.06
CA GLY A 60 -6.67 -16.32 6.94
C GLY A 60 -6.49 -16.01 8.44
N ARG A 61 -5.59 -15.12 8.81
CA ARG A 61 -5.46 -14.64 10.20
C ARG A 61 -6.62 -13.69 10.52
N LEU A 62 -7.12 -13.78 11.77
CA LEU A 62 -8.30 -13.02 12.21
C LEU A 62 -8.15 -11.51 11.93
N PRO A 63 -9.18 -10.88 11.33
CA PRO A 63 -9.15 -9.45 10.99
C PRO A 63 -8.94 -8.52 12.18
N ALA A 64 -9.17 -9.01 13.41
CA ALA A 64 -9.13 -8.19 14.62
C ALA A 64 -7.81 -7.42 14.81
N LEU A 65 -6.65 -8.05 14.57
CA LEU A 65 -5.36 -7.37 14.67
C LEU A 65 -5.09 -6.45 13.48
N GLY A 66 -5.51 -6.85 12.26
CA GLY A 66 -5.36 -6.03 11.05
C GLY A 66 -6.32 -4.83 11.04
N MET A 67 -7.55 -5.00 11.53
CA MET A 67 -8.53 -3.92 11.65
C MET A 67 -8.14 -2.92 12.76
N VAL A 68 -7.62 -3.40 13.88
CA VAL A 68 -7.10 -2.54 14.95
C VAL A 68 -5.90 -1.74 14.44
N ALA A 69 -4.99 -2.36 13.69
CA ALA A 69 -3.86 -1.64 13.10
C ALA A 69 -4.28 -0.64 12.00
N LEU A 70 -5.41 -0.87 11.31
CA LEU A 70 -5.99 0.11 10.38
C LEU A 70 -6.73 1.24 11.08
N ALA A 71 -7.40 0.93 12.20
CA ALA A 71 -8.20 1.88 12.97
C ALA A 71 -7.39 2.57 14.08
N SER A 72 -6.27 1.98 14.54
CA SER A 72 -5.43 2.58 15.57
C SER A 72 -4.56 3.68 14.94
N THR A 73 -5.08 4.88 15.04
CA THR A 73 -4.41 6.13 14.66
C THR A 73 -3.12 6.37 15.46
N ASP A 74 -2.98 5.79 16.63
CA ASP A 74 -1.75 5.87 17.45
C ASP A 74 -0.55 5.15 16.82
N SER A 75 -0.77 4.08 16.04
CA SER A 75 0.31 3.39 15.34
C SER A 75 0.73 4.08 14.03
N MET A 76 -0.02 5.08 13.55
CA MET A 76 0.30 5.85 12.35
C MET A 76 1.21 7.06 12.64
N ALA A 77 1.19 7.57 13.86
CA ALA A 77 1.97 8.74 14.27
C ALA A 77 3.39 8.39 14.78
N HIS A 78 3.68 7.10 14.98
CA HIS A 78 4.96 6.67 15.54
C HIS A 78 5.65 5.61 14.66
N PRO A 79 6.98 5.75 14.38
CA PRO A 79 7.75 4.61 13.86
C PRO A 79 7.55 3.39 14.79
N PRO A 80 7.23 2.19 14.29
CA PRO A 80 7.71 1.60 13.03
C PRO A 80 6.70 1.49 11.90
N HIS A 81 5.48 2.05 12.00
CA HIS A 81 4.44 1.84 10.98
C HIS A 81 4.29 3.07 10.09
N GLN A 82 4.23 2.86 8.78
CA GLN A 82 3.86 3.90 7.82
C GLN A 82 2.79 3.36 6.87
N ALA A 83 1.83 4.22 6.52
CA ALA A 83 0.73 3.85 5.66
C ALA A 83 0.44 4.94 4.62
N LEU A 84 0.15 4.50 3.40
CA LEU A 84 -0.26 5.30 2.26
C LEU A 84 -1.67 4.87 1.85
N VAL A 85 -2.57 5.81 1.66
CA VAL A 85 -3.93 5.56 1.20
C VAL A 85 -4.19 6.18 -0.17
N ALA A 86 -4.98 5.50 -0.97
CA ALA A 86 -5.57 6.04 -2.18
C ALA A 86 -7.01 6.45 -1.89
N VAL A 87 -7.33 7.72 -2.16
CA VAL A 87 -8.63 8.33 -1.86
C VAL A 87 -9.26 8.84 -3.16
N VAL A 88 -10.52 8.52 -3.38
CA VAL A 88 -11.34 9.12 -4.43
C VAL A 88 -12.42 10.01 -3.81
N ARG A 89 -12.93 10.96 -4.57
CA ARG A 89 -14.05 11.81 -4.13
C ARG A 89 -15.30 11.45 -4.92
N GLU A 90 -16.31 10.95 -4.22
CA GLU A 90 -17.61 10.58 -4.77
C GLU A 90 -18.70 11.42 -4.10
N ALA A 91 -19.52 12.12 -4.89
CA ALA A 91 -20.57 13.02 -4.39
C ALA A 91 -20.09 14.02 -3.31
N GLY A 92 -18.86 14.51 -3.45
CA GLY A 92 -18.25 15.46 -2.51
C GLY A 92 -17.63 14.84 -1.26
N GLN A 93 -17.78 13.53 -1.04
CA GLN A 93 -17.21 12.80 0.10
C GLN A 93 -15.96 12.01 -0.29
N GLU A 94 -15.01 11.94 0.63
CA GLU A 94 -13.81 11.11 0.46
C GLU A 94 -14.13 9.65 0.78
N ARG A 95 -13.55 8.76 -0.05
CA ARG A 95 -13.59 7.32 0.14
C ARG A 95 -12.22 6.73 -0.09
N ILE A 96 -11.71 5.96 0.87
CA ILE A 96 -10.50 5.16 0.68
C ILE A 96 -10.83 4.01 -0.27
N VAL A 97 -9.97 3.82 -1.28
CA VAL A 97 -10.10 2.78 -2.30
C VAL A 97 -8.87 1.87 -2.35
N GLY A 98 -7.81 2.23 -1.64
CA GLY A 98 -6.60 1.42 -1.51
C GLY A 98 -5.82 1.82 -0.26
N ASP A 99 -5.11 0.85 0.30
CA ASP A 99 -4.25 0.98 1.47
C ASP A 99 -2.98 0.20 1.23
N ALA A 100 -1.83 0.81 1.50
CA ALA A 100 -0.53 0.17 1.51
C ALA A 100 0.23 0.63 2.75
N ARG A 101 0.88 -0.29 3.44
CA ARG A 101 1.61 0.01 4.67
C ARG A 101 2.82 -0.89 4.81
N PHE A 102 3.79 -0.44 5.57
CA PHE A 102 4.87 -1.30 6.03
C PHE A 102 5.12 -1.16 7.53
N VAL A 103 5.69 -2.21 8.09
CA VAL A 103 6.12 -2.28 9.49
C VAL A 103 7.60 -2.61 9.49
N ARG A 104 8.40 -1.78 10.13
CA ARG A 104 9.85 -2.02 10.26
C ARG A 104 10.11 -3.03 11.37
N ASP A 105 11.14 -3.84 11.15
CA ASP A 105 11.71 -4.69 12.20
C ASP A 105 12.39 -3.84 13.29
N SER A 106 12.81 -4.49 14.36
CA SER A 106 13.53 -3.84 15.48
C SER A 106 14.85 -3.20 15.07
N GLY A 107 15.48 -3.67 14.00
CA GLY A 107 16.72 -3.12 13.44
C GLY A 107 16.48 -1.93 12.51
N GLY A 108 15.23 -1.67 12.11
CA GLY A 108 14.81 -0.58 11.24
C GLY A 108 15.27 -0.68 9.79
N ARG A 109 15.98 -1.75 9.41
CA ARG A 109 16.53 -1.95 8.06
C ARG A 109 15.70 -2.85 7.18
N GLU A 110 14.88 -3.69 7.77
CA GLU A 110 13.94 -4.57 7.08
C GLU A 110 12.52 -4.12 7.40
N ALA A 111 11.62 -4.28 6.44
CA ALA A 111 10.22 -4.00 6.66
C ALA A 111 9.34 -5.02 5.93
N GLU A 112 8.25 -5.39 6.56
CA GLU A 112 7.19 -6.16 5.95
C GLU A 112 6.10 -5.22 5.47
N PHE A 113 5.68 -5.38 4.21
CA PHE A 113 4.60 -4.58 3.66
C PHE A 113 3.33 -5.38 3.41
N ALA A 114 2.23 -4.66 3.35
CA ALA A 114 0.96 -5.20 2.93
C ALA A 114 0.19 -4.16 2.12
N ILE A 115 -0.55 -4.63 1.11
CA ILE A 115 -1.33 -3.77 0.22
C ILE A 115 -2.71 -4.37 -0.04
N VAL A 116 -3.69 -3.51 -0.20
CA VAL A 116 -5.03 -3.88 -0.65
C VAL A 116 -5.67 -2.75 -1.47
N VAL A 117 -6.38 -3.12 -2.54
CA VAL A 117 -7.20 -2.22 -3.36
C VAL A 117 -8.62 -2.80 -3.39
N CYS A 118 -9.63 -1.96 -3.21
CA CYS A 118 -11.02 -2.41 -3.25
C CYS A 118 -11.36 -3.04 -4.61
N ASP A 119 -12.28 -4.01 -4.61
CA ASP A 119 -12.57 -4.84 -5.78
C ASP A 119 -13.04 -4.01 -6.98
N SER A 120 -13.84 -2.96 -6.74
CA SER A 120 -14.37 -2.08 -7.79
C SER A 120 -13.31 -1.20 -8.47
N MET A 121 -12.14 -1.01 -7.84
CA MET A 121 -11.09 -0.11 -8.33
C MET A 121 -9.84 -0.86 -8.78
N ARG A 122 -9.95 -2.17 -9.01
CA ARG A 122 -8.85 -2.97 -9.57
C ARG A 122 -8.58 -2.61 -11.02
N ARG A 123 -7.35 -2.89 -11.48
CA ARG A 123 -6.89 -2.63 -12.86
C ARG A 123 -6.90 -1.16 -13.27
N GLN A 124 -6.98 -0.25 -12.28
CA GLN A 124 -6.92 1.22 -12.46
C GLN A 124 -5.51 1.81 -12.25
N GLY A 125 -4.48 0.97 -12.05
CA GLY A 125 -3.12 1.43 -11.76
C GLY A 125 -2.83 1.68 -10.27
N LEU A 126 -3.85 1.66 -9.40
CA LEU A 126 -3.73 1.99 -7.98
C LEU A 126 -2.71 1.11 -7.23
N GLY A 127 -2.72 -0.21 -7.47
CA GLY A 127 -1.79 -1.11 -6.80
C GLY A 127 -0.33 -0.79 -7.12
N ARG A 128 -0.03 -0.44 -8.38
CA ARG A 128 1.29 -0.01 -8.80
C ARG A 128 1.70 1.30 -8.14
N ALA A 129 0.82 2.29 -8.16
CA ALA A 129 1.10 3.61 -7.58
C ALA A 129 1.32 3.53 -6.07
N LEU A 130 0.48 2.78 -5.35
CA LEU A 130 0.62 2.55 -3.92
C LEU A 130 1.95 1.87 -3.56
N LEU A 131 2.36 0.83 -4.31
CA LEU A 131 3.62 0.13 -4.05
C LEU A 131 4.82 1.02 -4.35
N LEU A 132 4.82 1.78 -5.44
CA LEU A 132 5.90 2.71 -5.74
C LEU A 132 6.05 3.79 -4.67
N GLY A 133 4.93 4.40 -4.24
CA GLY A 133 4.95 5.37 -3.15
C GLY A 133 5.42 4.76 -1.82
N LEU A 134 5.03 3.51 -1.56
CA LEU A 134 5.47 2.80 -0.35
C LEU A 134 6.96 2.47 -0.37
N GLN A 135 7.51 2.05 -1.52
CA GLN A 135 8.94 1.82 -1.72
C GLN A 135 9.74 3.09 -1.45
N GLN A 136 9.27 4.23 -1.96
CA GLN A 136 9.91 5.53 -1.73
C GLN A 136 9.91 5.89 -0.25
N GLN A 137 8.75 5.84 0.42
CA GLN A 137 8.66 6.14 1.86
C GLN A 137 9.51 5.21 2.70
N ALA A 138 9.57 3.92 2.35
CA ALA A 138 10.40 2.94 3.03
C ALA A 138 11.89 3.28 2.87
N ALA A 139 12.35 3.61 1.66
CA ALA A 139 13.74 4.01 1.38
C ALA A 139 14.12 5.29 2.13
N GLU A 140 13.27 6.32 2.12
CA GLU A 140 13.45 7.59 2.84
C GLU A 140 13.52 7.38 4.36
N SER A 141 12.80 6.39 4.89
CA SER A 141 12.86 6.03 6.32
C SER A 141 14.02 5.10 6.70
N GLY A 142 14.93 4.81 5.75
CA GLY A 142 16.14 4.02 5.98
C GLY A 142 15.99 2.51 5.84
N VAL A 143 14.81 2.02 5.42
CA VAL A 143 14.59 0.60 5.09
C VAL A 143 15.46 0.21 3.90
N ARG A 144 16.13 -0.95 4.01
CA ARG A 144 16.99 -1.51 2.96
C ARG A 144 16.36 -2.71 2.26
N TRP A 145 15.50 -3.43 2.95
CA TRP A 145 14.81 -4.58 2.43
C TRP A 145 13.32 -4.49 2.71
N LEU A 146 12.53 -4.57 1.65
CA LEU A 146 11.08 -4.58 1.73
C LEU A 146 10.58 -5.97 1.33
N ARG A 147 9.80 -6.62 2.22
CA ARG A 147 9.28 -7.97 2.03
C ARG A 147 7.77 -7.99 2.10
N GLY A 148 7.15 -8.94 1.38
CA GLY A 148 5.71 -9.15 1.46
C GLY A 148 5.30 -10.50 0.94
N ASP A 149 4.22 -11.04 1.52
CA ASP A 149 3.66 -12.34 1.17
C ASP A 149 2.55 -12.16 0.14
N VAL A 150 2.57 -13.01 -0.88
CA VAL A 150 1.58 -13.02 -1.96
C VAL A 150 1.03 -14.42 -2.13
N HIS A 151 -0.29 -14.57 -2.10
CA HIS A 151 -0.94 -15.84 -2.41
C HIS A 151 -0.64 -16.31 -3.83
N LEU A 152 -0.32 -17.59 -3.99
CA LEU A 152 -0.05 -18.22 -5.29
C LEU A 152 -1.28 -18.17 -6.22
N ASP A 153 -2.49 -18.11 -5.65
CA ASP A 153 -3.75 -17.95 -6.38
C ASP A 153 -4.05 -16.49 -6.79
N ASN A 154 -3.07 -15.57 -6.65
CA ASN A 154 -3.21 -14.15 -7.01
C ASN A 154 -2.27 -13.73 -8.16
N PRO A 155 -2.45 -14.28 -9.39
CA PRO A 155 -1.59 -13.98 -10.53
C PRO A 155 -1.40 -12.48 -10.80
N PRO A 156 -2.44 -11.61 -10.68
CA PRO A 156 -2.25 -10.19 -10.91
C PRO A 156 -1.26 -9.54 -9.93
N MET A 157 -1.25 -9.98 -8.67
CA MET A 157 -0.30 -9.46 -7.66
C MET A 157 1.10 -10.01 -7.89
N LEU A 158 1.23 -11.31 -8.21
CA LEU A 158 2.51 -11.92 -8.56
C LEU A 158 3.17 -11.17 -9.74
N ALA A 159 2.41 -10.90 -10.80
CA ALA A 159 2.90 -10.14 -11.95
C ALA A 159 3.28 -8.70 -11.58
N LEU A 160 2.50 -8.06 -10.70
CA LEU A 160 2.80 -6.71 -10.23
C LEU A 160 4.12 -6.68 -9.46
N MET A 161 4.35 -7.62 -8.55
CA MET A 161 5.60 -7.72 -7.78
C MET A 161 6.82 -7.83 -8.69
N LEU A 162 6.78 -8.75 -9.65
CA LEU A 162 7.87 -8.92 -10.63
C LEU A 162 8.08 -7.64 -11.46
N SER A 163 7.01 -6.99 -11.90
CA SER A 163 7.09 -5.76 -12.72
C SER A 163 7.66 -4.55 -11.97
N LEU A 164 7.67 -4.59 -10.64
CA LEU A 164 8.22 -3.56 -9.76
C LEU A 164 9.62 -3.91 -9.21
N GLY A 165 10.23 -5.00 -9.71
CA GLY A 165 11.58 -5.40 -9.35
C GLY A 165 11.70 -6.21 -8.08
N PHE A 166 10.59 -6.64 -7.48
CA PHE A 166 10.62 -7.62 -6.41
C PHE A 166 11.05 -8.99 -6.94
N ARG A 167 11.79 -9.73 -6.14
CA ARG A 167 12.25 -11.08 -6.46
C ARG A 167 11.59 -12.10 -5.54
N PRO A 168 11.18 -13.27 -6.06
CA PRO A 168 10.73 -14.36 -5.20
C PRO A 168 11.90 -14.84 -4.34
N ALA A 169 11.70 -14.90 -3.03
CA ALA A 169 12.71 -15.31 -2.06
C ALA A 169 12.43 -16.70 -1.49
N ARG A 170 11.16 -17.00 -1.18
CA ARG A 170 10.75 -18.27 -0.60
C ARG A 170 9.31 -18.60 -1.01
N CYS A 171 9.07 -19.87 -1.33
CA CYS A 171 7.74 -20.42 -1.52
C CYS A 171 7.35 -21.26 -0.30
N ASP A 172 6.19 -21.02 0.26
CA ASP A 172 5.54 -21.87 1.25
C ASP A 172 4.33 -22.52 0.59
N GLU A 173 4.55 -23.70 0.01
CA GLU A 173 3.50 -24.43 -0.71
C GLU A 173 2.35 -24.87 0.22
N ALA A 174 2.66 -25.19 1.47
CA ALA A 174 1.66 -25.60 2.45
C ALA A 174 0.71 -24.46 2.81
N ALA A 175 1.23 -23.24 2.87
CA ALA A 175 0.43 -22.02 3.10
C ALA A 175 -0.10 -21.42 1.78
N GLY A 176 0.37 -21.87 0.62
CA GLY A 176 0.03 -21.31 -0.69
C GLY A 176 0.57 -19.88 -0.88
N LEU A 177 1.75 -19.58 -0.30
CA LEU A 177 2.31 -18.23 -0.26
C LEU A 177 3.68 -18.18 -0.95
N MET A 178 3.94 -17.10 -1.66
CA MET A 178 5.24 -16.68 -2.17
C MET A 178 5.70 -15.44 -1.43
N VAL A 179 6.84 -15.52 -0.77
CA VAL A 179 7.52 -14.36 -0.20
C VAL A 179 8.28 -13.64 -1.30
N PHE A 180 7.99 -12.37 -1.46
CA PHE A 180 8.75 -11.47 -2.33
C PHE A 180 9.61 -10.53 -1.50
N GLU A 181 10.79 -10.22 -2.01
CA GLU A 181 11.67 -9.24 -1.42
C GLU A 181 12.26 -8.29 -2.46
N GLN A 182 12.59 -7.09 -2.00
CA GLN A 182 13.29 -6.10 -2.82
C GLN A 182 14.28 -5.35 -1.96
N ARG A 183 15.50 -5.21 -2.49
CA ARG A 183 16.49 -4.29 -1.93
C ARG A 183 16.17 -2.89 -2.41
N LEU A 184 15.96 -1.98 -1.46
CA LEU A 184 15.75 -0.56 -1.74
C LEU A 184 17.11 0.15 -1.82
N LEU A 185 17.27 1.02 -2.82
CA LEU A 185 18.40 1.91 -2.91
C LEU A 185 18.21 3.03 -1.88
N ALA A 186 19.32 3.48 -1.28
CA ALA A 186 19.25 4.72 -0.49
C ALA A 186 18.85 5.85 -1.45
N PRO A 187 18.04 6.82 -1.01
CA PRO A 187 17.93 8.06 -1.75
C PRO A 187 19.36 8.63 -1.90
N ASP A 188 19.67 9.07 -3.12
CA ASP A 188 20.95 9.71 -3.38
C ASP A 188 21.06 10.91 -2.44
N ALA A 189 22.18 10.97 -1.70
CA ALA A 189 22.48 12.04 -0.74
C ALA A 189 22.91 13.32 -1.48
#